data_b8d0291522663fdda357ab48e1f58319
#
_entry.id   b8d0291522663fdda357ab48e1f58319
#
_cell.length_a   1.000
_cell.length_b   1.000
_cell.length_c   1.000
_cell.angle_alpha   90.00
_cell.angle_beta   90.00
_cell.angle_gamma   90.00
#
_symmetry.space_group_name_H-M   'P 1'
#
loop_
_entity.id
_entity.type
_entity.pdbx_description
1 polymer ?
#
loop_
_entity_poly.entity_id
_entity_poly.type
_entity_poly.pdbx_seq_one_letter_code
_entity_poly.pdbx_strand_id
1 'polypeptide(L)'
;YKILLRERSWKVTEMEGIMSVEKQSFGTTKKGEAISLYTVTNKNGMVMKVTDFGAILVSVLVPDKNGVLTDVVLGYDHGEDYQVNTPHFGATIGRNGNRIENASFVLNGKMIQLTPNENGNNLHSGPDGFEFMMWEAETKEQAVAFRHHSPDGEQGFPGNFDVTVTYTLTDDNAVEIHYEGISDQDTVANMTNHSYFNLAGHD
;
A
#
# COMPACT_ATOMS: atom_id res chain seq x y z
N TYR A 1 5.49 6.39 69.16
CA TYR A 1 4.87 6.72 67.89
C TYR A 1 5.25 5.66 66.86
N LYS A 2 4.27 4.79 66.43
CA LYS A 2 4.47 3.82 65.34
C LYS A 2 4.06 4.48 64.04
N ILE A 3 4.97 4.67 63.10
CA ILE A 3 4.68 5.09 61.73
C ILE A 3 4.38 3.83 60.91
N LEU A 4 3.13 3.68 60.48
CA LEU A 4 2.72 2.67 59.52
C LEU A 4 2.99 3.21 58.12
N LEU A 5 4.07 2.72 57.47
CA LEU A 5 4.26 2.88 56.05
C LEU A 5 3.32 1.92 55.30
N ARG A 6 2.29 2.45 54.66
CA ARG A 6 1.49 1.72 53.69
C ARG A 6 2.32 1.63 52.38
N GLU A 7 2.81 0.45 52.08
CA GLU A 7 3.30 0.14 50.73
C GLU A 7 2.11 0.24 49.76
N ARG A 8 2.17 1.25 48.87
CA ARG A 8 1.32 1.27 47.68
C ARG A 8 1.98 0.35 46.64
N SER A 9 1.50 -0.87 46.51
CA SER A 9 1.79 -1.70 45.35
C SER A 9 1.15 -1.04 44.14
N TRP A 10 1.97 -0.46 43.27
CA TRP A 10 1.55 -0.12 41.93
C TRP A 10 1.47 -1.43 41.15
N LYS A 11 0.24 -1.85 40.84
CA LYS A 11 0.04 -2.84 39.79
C LYS A 11 0.45 -2.15 38.51
N VAL A 12 1.60 -2.55 37.95
CA VAL A 12 1.90 -2.34 36.55
C VAL A 12 0.86 -3.16 35.81
N THR A 13 -0.17 -2.50 35.32
CA THR A 13 -1.05 -3.09 34.31
C THR A 13 -0.15 -3.22 33.09
N GLU A 14 0.27 -4.43 32.77
CA GLU A 14 0.82 -4.73 31.45
C GLU A 14 -0.23 -4.23 30.46
N MET A 15 0.07 -3.15 29.75
CA MET A 15 -0.67 -2.80 28.56
C MET A 15 -0.31 -3.90 27.56
N GLU A 16 -1.15 -4.92 27.44
CA GLU A 16 -1.15 -5.78 26.26
C GLU A 16 -1.22 -4.82 25.08
N GLY A 17 -0.19 -4.82 24.23
CA GLY A 17 -0.12 -3.97 23.05
C GLY A 17 -1.36 -4.23 22.22
N ILE A 18 -2.24 -3.24 22.12
CA ILE A 18 -3.48 -3.35 21.36
C ILE A 18 -3.08 -3.43 19.91
N MET A 19 -3.10 -4.63 19.35
CA MET A 19 -3.03 -4.83 17.91
C MET A 19 -4.33 -4.29 17.31
N SER A 20 -4.24 -3.24 16.51
CA SER A 20 -5.43 -2.62 15.93
C SER A 20 -5.16 -2.14 14.53
N VAL A 21 -6.16 -2.28 13.67
CA VAL A 21 -6.24 -1.56 12.40
C VAL A 21 -7.25 -0.43 12.59
N GLU A 22 -6.77 0.79 12.51
CA GLU A 22 -7.61 1.98 12.60
C GLU A 22 -7.87 2.52 11.20
N LYS A 23 -9.13 2.86 10.91
CA LYS A 23 -9.55 3.50 9.66
C LYS A 23 -9.91 4.94 9.92
N GLN A 24 -9.37 5.87 9.10
CA GLN A 24 -9.71 7.28 9.15
C GLN A 24 -9.91 7.86 7.73
N SER A 25 -10.56 9.01 7.64
CA SER A 25 -10.63 9.76 6.39
C SER A 25 -9.24 10.27 6.00
N PHE A 26 -8.90 10.15 4.73
CA PHE A 26 -7.61 10.59 4.20
C PHE A 26 -7.77 11.63 3.08
N GLY A 27 -8.99 11.83 2.60
CA GLY A 27 -9.31 12.80 1.56
C GLY A 27 -10.41 12.34 0.63
N THR A 28 -10.44 12.94 -0.56
CA THR A 28 -11.48 12.65 -1.56
C THR A 28 -10.88 12.69 -2.96
N THR A 29 -11.28 11.76 -3.83
CA THR A 29 -10.85 11.78 -5.23
C THR A 29 -11.51 12.95 -5.99
N LYS A 30 -10.93 13.31 -7.15
CA LYS A 30 -11.54 14.31 -8.08
C LYS A 30 -12.95 13.91 -8.54
N LYS A 31 -13.30 12.63 -8.43
CA LYS A 31 -14.64 12.09 -8.74
C LYS A 31 -15.59 12.12 -7.54
N GLY A 32 -15.12 12.58 -6.36
CA GLY A 32 -15.92 12.65 -5.13
C GLY A 32 -15.96 11.35 -4.31
N GLU A 33 -15.11 10.37 -4.61
CA GLU A 33 -15.01 9.13 -3.84
C GLU A 33 -14.17 9.38 -2.59
N ALA A 34 -14.61 8.89 -1.43
CA ALA A 34 -13.88 9.04 -0.17
C ALA A 34 -12.64 8.15 -0.14
N ILE A 35 -11.48 8.73 0.18
CA ILE A 35 -10.21 8.03 0.38
C ILE A 35 -10.03 7.74 1.87
N SER A 36 -9.66 6.53 2.22
CA SER A 36 -9.43 6.10 3.60
C SER A 36 -7.96 5.76 3.84
N LEU A 37 -7.46 6.10 5.02
CA LEU A 37 -6.16 5.68 5.53
C LEU A 37 -6.37 4.60 6.59
N TYR A 38 -5.62 3.52 6.49
CA TYR A 38 -5.61 2.41 7.43
C TYR A 38 -4.27 2.41 8.16
N THR A 39 -4.32 2.51 9.48
CA THR A 39 -3.13 2.49 10.35
C THR A 39 -3.07 1.15 11.06
N VAL A 40 -1.99 0.43 10.88
CA VAL A 40 -1.70 -0.85 11.54
C VAL A 40 -0.56 -0.64 12.52
N THR A 41 -0.76 -1.01 13.77
CA THR A 41 0.27 -0.94 14.81
C THR A 41 0.54 -2.33 15.36
N ASN A 42 1.81 -2.74 15.38
CA ASN A 42 2.20 -4.02 15.98
C ASN A 42 2.48 -3.88 17.49
N LYS A 43 2.68 -5.01 18.17
CA LYS A 43 2.93 -5.03 19.63
C LYS A 43 4.23 -4.32 20.05
N ASN A 44 5.15 -4.08 19.13
CA ASN A 44 6.42 -3.39 19.40
C ASN A 44 6.35 -1.88 19.13
N GLY A 45 5.16 -1.37 18.77
CA GLY A 45 4.95 0.06 18.51
C GLY A 45 5.38 0.54 17.13
N MET A 46 5.80 -0.35 16.23
CA MET A 46 6.00 -0.01 14.82
C MET A 46 4.64 0.25 14.15
N VAL A 47 4.57 1.21 13.24
CA VAL A 47 3.32 1.62 12.58
C VAL A 47 3.48 1.57 11.07
N MET A 48 2.48 1.02 10.39
CA MET A 48 2.35 1.05 8.94
C MET A 48 1.04 1.75 8.57
N LYS A 49 1.09 2.64 7.59
CA LYS A 49 -0.10 3.30 7.05
C LYS A 49 -0.25 2.98 5.57
N VAL A 50 -1.45 2.55 5.19
CA VAL A 50 -1.81 2.22 3.80
C VAL A 50 -3.16 2.85 3.44
N THR A 51 -3.40 3.11 2.15
CA THR A 51 -4.65 3.73 1.68
C THR A 51 -5.35 2.90 0.61
N ASP A 52 -6.68 3.00 0.56
CA ASP A 52 -7.51 2.33 -0.46
C ASP A 52 -7.47 3.02 -1.84
N PHE A 53 -6.88 4.19 -1.96
CA PHE A 53 -6.54 4.77 -3.25
C PHE A 53 -5.18 4.25 -3.72
N GLY A 54 -5.16 3.52 -4.84
CA GLY A 54 -3.94 2.94 -5.42
C GLY A 54 -3.32 1.81 -4.60
N ALA A 55 -3.98 1.33 -3.54
CA ALA A 55 -3.41 0.39 -2.57
C ALA A 55 -1.98 0.80 -2.15
N ILE A 56 -1.82 2.07 -1.77
CA ILE A 56 -0.51 2.73 -1.56
C ILE A 56 0.00 2.49 -0.14
N LEU A 57 1.29 2.17 -0.02
CA LEU A 57 2.03 2.25 1.25
C LEU A 57 2.42 3.71 1.50
N VAL A 58 1.72 4.35 2.46
CA VAL A 58 1.84 5.79 2.74
C VAL A 58 3.00 6.09 3.67
N SER A 59 3.18 5.27 4.73
CA SER A 59 4.10 5.56 5.82
C SER A 59 4.52 4.27 6.55
N VAL A 60 5.77 4.23 7.00
CA VAL A 60 6.27 3.21 7.92
C VAL A 60 7.07 3.89 9.02
N LEU A 61 6.48 3.96 10.22
CA LEU A 61 7.11 4.54 11.40
C LEU A 61 7.89 3.47 12.15
N VAL A 62 9.20 3.61 12.17
CA VAL A 62 10.13 2.66 12.81
C VAL A 62 10.70 3.29 14.08
N PRO A 63 10.67 2.60 15.24
CA PRO A 63 11.29 3.10 16.44
C PRO A 63 12.82 3.04 16.32
N ASP A 64 13.50 4.13 16.67
CA ASP A 64 14.94 4.17 16.84
C ASP A 64 15.38 3.46 18.15
N LYS A 65 16.69 3.44 18.42
CA LYS A 65 17.24 2.85 19.65
C LYS A 65 16.74 3.50 20.95
N ASN A 66 16.12 4.69 20.88
CA ASN A 66 15.55 5.41 22.02
C ASN A 66 14.01 5.28 22.06
N GLY A 67 13.41 4.56 21.11
CA GLY A 67 11.96 4.40 20.96
C GLY A 67 11.29 5.58 20.24
N VAL A 68 12.04 6.48 19.62
CA VAL A 68 11.45 7.57 18.83
C VAL A 68 11.06 7.04 17.46
N LEU A 69 9.79 7.20 17.11
CA LEU A 69 9.25 6.80 15.81
C LEU A 69 9.67 7.77 14.72
N THR A 70 10.23 7.24 13.65
CA THR A 70 10.65 8.01 12.46
C THR A 70 10.07 7.36 11.23
N ASP A 71 9.46 8.16 10.35
CA ASP A 71 8.96 7.67 9.07
C ASP A 71 10.12 7.42 8.11
N VAL A 72 10.17 6.22 7.55
CA VAL A 72 11.23 5.79 6.62
C VAL A 72 10.74 5.62 5.18
N VAL A 73 9.49 6.00 4.88
CA VAL A 73 8.88 5.92 3.55
C VAL A 73 8.51 7.31 3.06
N LEU A 74 8.93 7.68 1.85
CA LEU A 74 8.50 8.92 1.22
C LEU A 74 7.04 8.83 0.78
N GLY A 75 6.24 9.83 1.14
CA GLY A 75 4.81 9.89 0.85
C GLY A 75 4.25 11.32 0.97
N TYR A 76 2.93 11.42 0.87
CA TYR A 76 2.19 12.68 1.01
C TYR A 76 1.29 12.62 2.25
N ASP A 77 1.01 13.78 2.83
CA ASP A 77 0.17 13.93 4.02
C ASP A 77 -1.34 13.82 3.73
N HIS A 78 -1.74 14.00 2.47
CA HIS A 78 -3.14 14.01 2.06
C HIS A 78 -3.40 13.07 0.88
N GLY A 79 -4.53 12.38 0.90
CA GLY A 79 -4.92 11.42 -0.13
C GLY A 79 -5.12 12.07 -1.51
N GLU A 80 -5.52 13.34 -1.54
CA GLU A 80 -5.67 14.12 -2.76
C GLU A 80 -4.37 14.24 -3.56
N ASP A 81 -3.23 14.33 -2.89
CA ASP A 81 -1.92 14.52 -3.53
C ASP A 81 -1.47 13.28 -4.31
N TYR A 82 -1.93 12.10 -3.90
CA TYR A 82 -1.66 10.85 -4.62
C TYR A 82 -2.33 10.76 -5.99
N GLN A 83 -3.34 11.61 -6.28
CA GLN A 83 -3.96 11.68 -7.61
C GLN A 83 -3.06 12.32 -8.67
N VAL A 84 -1.92 12.90 -8.27
CA VAL A 84 -0.87 13.46 -9.14
C VAL A 84 0.50 12.94 -8.67
N ASN A 85 0.58 11.65 -8.38
CA ASN A 85 1.76 10.99 -7.83
C ASN A 85 2.84 10.74 -8.89
N THR A 86 3.43 11.78 -9.45
CA THR A 86 4.46 11.67 -10.50
C THR A 86 5.65 10.79 -10.10
N PRO A 87 6.14 10.79 -8.83
CA PRO A 87 7.20 9.89 -8.40
C PRO A 87 6.72 8.47 -8.09
N HIS A 88 5.43 8.19 -8.15
CA HIS A 88 4.82 6.90 -7.79
C HIS A 88 5.07 6.48 -6.34
N PHE A 89 5.13 7.42 -5.39
CA PHE A 89 5.41 7.12 -3.99
C PHE A 89 4.46 6.07 -3.43
N GLY A 90 5.03 4.97 -2.93
CA GLY A 90 4.32 3.88 -2.28
C GLY A 90 3.33 3.11 -3.13
N ALA A 91 3.20 3.43 -4.42
CA ALA A 91 2.17 2.95 -5.31
C ALA A 91 2.20 1.43 -5.52
N THR A 92 1.03 0.80 -5.56
CA THR A 92 0.87 -0.54 -6.13
C THR A 92 0.83 -0.43 -7.64
N ILE A 93 1.88 -0.91 -8.29
CA ILE A 93 2.03 -0.87 -9.75
C ILE A 93 1.52 -2.17 -10.37
N GLY A 94 0.66 -2.06 -11.33
CA GLY A 94 0.07 -3.19 -12.07
C GLY A 94 -0.77 -2.72 -13.27
N ARG A 95 -1.08 -3.67 -14.23
CA ARG A 95 -0.70 -5.10 -14.16
C ARG A 95 0.79 -5.35 -14.31
N ASN A 96 1.55 -4.47 -15.06
CA ASN A 96 2.98 -4.62 -15.32
C ASN A 96 3.76 -3.42 -14.81
N GLY A 97 4.71 -3.68 -13.94
CA GLY A 97 5.69 -2.70 -13.49
C GLY A 97 6.78 -2.47 -14.54
N ASN A 98 7.40 -1.27 -14.51
CA ASN A 98 8.43 -0.85 -15.43
C ASN A 98 7.91 -0.74 -16.89
N ARG A 99 8.78 -0.84 -17.89
CA ARG A 99 8.49 -0.51 -19.28
C ARG A 99 8.21 -1.72 -20.15
N ILE A 100 7.23 -1.56 -21.05
CA ILE A 100 7.04 -2.42 -22.21
C ILE A 100 7.41 -1.59 -23.43
N GLU A 101 8.47 -1.99 -24.14
CA GLU A 101 8.99 -1.30 -25.30
C GLU A 101 7.93 -1.19 -26.40
N ASN A 102 7.86 -0.01 -27.05
CA ASN A 102 6.86 0.32 -28.08
C ASN A 102 5.40 0.08 -27.64
N ALA A 103 5.14 0.04 -26.32
CA ALA A 103 3.84 -0.23 -25.75
C ALA A 103 3.14 -1.46 -26.36
N SER A 104 3.90 -2.52 -26.70
CA SER A 104 3.32 -3.70 -27.36
C SER A 104 4.10 -4.97 -27.05
N PHE A 105 3.41 -6.11 -27.09
CA PHE A 105 4.01 -7.43 -26.93
C PHE A 105 3.18 -8.49 -27.68
N VAL A 106 3.79 -9.66 -27.92
CA VAL A 106 3.08 -10.79 -28.52
C VAL A 106 2.65 -11.77 -27.42
N LEU A 107 1.37 -12.09 -27.38
CA LEU A 107 0.81 -13.12 -26.51
C LEU A 107 0.00 -14.10 -27.36
N ASN A 108 0.34 -15.39 -27.28
CA ASN A 108 -0.33 -16.46 -28.03
C ASN A 108 -0.40 -16.19 -29.55
N GLY A 109 0.67 -15.61 -30.12
CA GLY A 109 0.77 -15.27 -31.53
C GLY A 109 -0.04 -14.03 -31.96
N LYS A 110 -0.68 -13.34 -31.04
CA LYS A 110 -1.40 -12.08 -31.30
C LYS A 110 -0.59 -10.89 -30.77
N MET A 111 -0.52 -9.82 -31.56
CA MET A 111 0.01 -8.56 -31.11
C MET A 111 -0.97 -7.89 -30.16
N ILE A 112 -0.53 -7.60 -28.95
CA ILE A 112 -1.26 -6.82 -27.96
C ILE A 112 -0.69 -5.42 -27.98
N GLN A 113 -1.54 -4.41 -28.16
CA GLN A 113 -1.17 -3.01 -28.17
C GLN A 113 -1.67 -2.37 -26.88
N LEU A 114 -0.76 -1.76 -26.11
CA LEU A 114 -1.05 -0.99 -24.91
C LEU A 114 -1.08 0.52 -25.21
N THR A 115 -1.57 1.30 -24.27
CA THR A 115 -1.50 2.77 -24.34
C THR A 115 -0.08 3.23 -24.02
N PRO A 116 0.62 3.94 -24.95
CA PRO A 116 1.92 4.53 -24.64
C PRO A 116 1.73 5.74 -23.73
N ASN A 117 2.59 5.88 -22.70
CA ASN A 117 2.56 7.00 -21.75
C ASN A 117 3.95 7.57 -21.45
N GLU A 118 5.03 6.94 -21.95
CA GLU A 118 6.38 7.41 -21.72
C GLU A 118 7.27 7.14 -22.95
N ASN A 119 7.58 8.21 -23.74
CA ASN A 119 8.46 8.15 -24.92
C ASN A 119 8.13 7.02 -25.92
N GLY A 120 6.84 6.74 -26.13
CA GLY A 120 6.35 5.67 -27.01
C GLY A 120 6.30 4.29 -26.36
N ASN A 121 6.78 4.14 -25.13
CA ASN A 121 6.67 2.92 -24.32
C ASN A 121 5.43 2.94 -23.42
N ASN A 122 5.03 1.79 -22.93
CA ASN A 122 4.08 1.70 -21.81
C ASN A 122 4.88 1.58 -20.52
N LEU A 123 4.71 2.55 -19.61
CA LEU A 123 5.31 2.57 -18.28
C LEU A 123 4.21 2.32 -17.23
N HIS A 124 4.45 1.38 -16.34
CA HIS A 124 3.59 1.09 -15.19
C HIS A 124 2.11 0.85 -15.56
N SER A 125 1.90 0.16 -16.67
CA SER A 125 0.59 -0.19 -17.25
C SER A 125 -0.20 0.96 -17.88
N GLY A 126 0.38 2.16 -17.96
CA GLY A 126 -0.25 3.28 -18.68
C GLY A 126 -0.76 4.40 -17.77
N PRO A 127 -1.49 5.38 -18.34
CA PRO A 127 -1.86 6.60 -17.63
C PRO A 127 -2.87 6.39 -16.49
N ASP A 128 -3.66 5.30 -16.55
CA ASP A 128 -4.69 4.97 -15.57
C ASP A 128 -4.39 3.58 -14.96
N GLY A 129 -3.13 3.36 -14.56
CA GLY A 129 -2.70 2.13 -13.89
C GLY A 129 -3.30 1.95 -12.49
N PHE A 130 -3.01 0.84 -11.85
CA PHE A 130 -3.57 0.44 -10.54
C PHE A 130 -3.38 1.48 -9.44
N GLU A 131 -2.37 2.30 -9.52
CA GLU A 131 -2.06 3.38 -8.57
C GLU A 131 -3.09 4.51 -8.55
N PHE A 132 -3.93 4.64 -9.59
CA PHE A 132 -4.97 5.66 -9.71
C PHE A 132 -6.38 5.11 -9.52
N MET A 133 -6.50 3.85 -9.12
CA MET A 133 -7.79 3.18 -8.90
C MET A 133 -8.17 3.18 -7.42
N MET A 134 -9.48 3.21 -7.15
CA MET A 134 -10.00 2.86 -5.82
C MET A 134 -10.02 1.35 -5.65
N TRP A 135 -9.65 0.88 -4.48
CA TRP A 135 -9.61 -0.54 -4.11
C TRP A 135 -10.58 -0.82 -2.97
N GLU A 136 -11.20 -1.99 -2.99
CA GLU A 136 -11.99 -2.46 -1.86
C GLU A 136 -11.07 -2.95 -0.74
N ALA A 137 -11.24 -2.40 0.46
CA ALA A 137 -10.39 -2.73 1.60
C ALA A 137 -11.09 -3.67 2.59
N GLU A 138 -10.37 -4.71 3.00
CA GLU A 138 -10.74 -5.62 4.10
C GLU A 138 -9.65 -5.58 5.17
N THR A 139 -10.02 -5.29 6.41
CA THR A 139 -9.08 -5.28 7.54
C THR A 139 -9.04 -6.64 8.23
N LYS A 140 -7.84 -7.08 8.62
CA LYS A 140 -7.55 -8.25 9.46
C LYS A 140 -6.73 -7.80 10.66
N GLU A 141 -6.43 -8.68 11.59
CA GLU A 141 -5.80 -8.35 12.88
C GLU A 141 -4.54 -7.47 12.75
N GLN A 142 -3.63 -7.79 11.84
CA GLN A 142 -2.37 -7.05 11.58
C GLN A 142 -2.18 -6.72 10.10
N ALA A 143 -3.26 -6.76 9.32
CA ALA A 143 -3.17 -6.64 7.89
C ALA A 143 -4.34 -5.87 7.28
N VAL A 144 -4.10 -5.29 6.12
CA VAL A 144 -5.13 -4.72 5.25
C VAL A 144 -4.99 -5.36 3.88
N ALA A 145 -6.07 -5.98 3.39
CA ALA A 145 -6.15 -6.53 2.06
C ALA A 145 -6.93 -5.57 1.16
N PHE A 146 -6.37 -5.23 0.02
CA PHE A 146 -6.98 -4.40 -1.01
C PHE A 146 -7.30 -5.25 -2.22
N ARG A 147 -8.56 -5.18 -2.71
CA ARG A 147 -9.03 -5.94 -3.88
C ARG A 147 -9.39 -4.99 -5.00
N HIS A 148 -9.05 -5.38 -6.22
CA HIS A 148 -9.43 -4.68 -7.44
C HIS A 148 -9.80 -5.68 -8.53
N HIS A 149 -10.88 -5.39 -9.25
CA HIS A 149 -11.28 -6.09 -10.46
C HIS A 149 -10.84 -5.28 -11.67
N SER A 150 -9.88 -5.79 -12.42
CA SER A 150 -9.37 -5.19 -13.65
C SER A 150 -10.03 -5.91 -14.84
N PRO A 151 -10.99 -5.29 -15.55
CA PRO A 151 -11.72 -5.93 -16.65
C PRO A 151 -10.85 -6.19 -17.86
N ASP A 152 -11.30 -7.12 -18.72
CA ASP A 152 -10.65 -7.39 -20.02
C ASP A 152 -10.50 -6.11 -20.83
N GLY A 153 -9.28 -5.86 -21.32
CA GLY A 153 -8.94 -4.68 -22.10
C GLY A 153 -8.57 -3.44 -21.29
N GLU A 154 -8.60 -3.49 -19.94
CA GLU A 154 -8.15 -2.36 -19.12
C GLU A 154 -6.69 -2.04 -19.44
N GLN A 155 -6.37 -0.77 -19.75
CA GLN A 155 -5.08 -0.30 -20.26
C GLN A 155 -4.53 -1.09 -21.47
N GLY A 156 -5.35 -1.89 -22.14
CA GLY A 156 -5.00 -2.75 -23.29
C GLY A 156 -4.60 -4.18 -22.90
N PHE A 157 -4.56 -4.53 -21.62
CA PHE A 157 -4.23 -5.90 -21.19
C PHE A 157 -5.40 -6.86 -21.38
N PRO A 158 -5.17 -8.08 -21.93
CA PRO A 158 -6.23 -9.06 -22.11
C PRO A 158 -6.61 -9.74 -20.79
N GLY A 159 -7.86 -10.19 -20.72
CA GLY A 159 -8.42 -10.96 -19.62
C GLY A 159 -8.96 -10.13 -18.45
N ASN A 160 -10.02 -10.62 -17.85
CA ASN A 160 -10.42 -10.16 -16.54
C ASN A 160 -9.37 -10.61 -15.52
N PHE A 161 -8.97 -9.72 -14.62
CA PHE A 161 -7.95 -9.99 -13.63
C PHE A 161 -8.42 -9.50 -12.25
N ASP A 162 -8.76 -10.45 -11.39
CA ASP A 162 -9.06 -10.16 -10.00
C ASP A 162 -7.77 -10.20 -9.19
N VAL A 163 -7.44 -9.10 -8.55
CA VAL A 163 -6.19 -8.96 -7.80
C VAL A 163 -6.43 -8.54 -6.36
N THR A 164 -5.64 -9.14 -5.47
CA THR A 164 -5.60 -8.75 -4.05
C THR A 164 -4.16 -8.43 -3.67
N VAL A 165 -3.97 -7.29 -3.00
CA VAL A 165 -2.70 -6.90 -2.38
C VAL A 165 -2.90 -6.85 -0.88
N THR A 166 -2.15 -7.63 -0.12
CA THR A 166 -2.24 -7.66 1.34
C THR A 166 -0.97 -7.09 1.96
N TYR A 167 -1.14 -6.05 2.76
CA TYR A 167 -0.08 -5.47 3.59
C TYR A 167 -0.22 -6.01 5.00
N THR A 168 0.84 -6.61 5.52
CA THR A 168 0.90 -7.14 6.90
C THR A 168 2.06 -6.50 7.64
N LEU A 169 1.80 -6.01 8.85
CA LEU A 169 2.85 -5.58 9.77
C LEU A 169 3.06 -6.64 10.83
N THR A 170 4.17 -7.37 10.72
CA THR A 170 4.45 -8.50 11.63
C THR A 170 4.98 -8.03 12.98
N ASP A 171 4.89 -8.92 13.98
CA ASP A 171 5.47 -8.69 15.30
C ASP A 171 7.00 -8.71 15.33
N ASP A 172 7.63 -9.21 14.27
CA ASP A 172 9.09 -9.16 14.08
C ASP A 172 9.53 -7.84 13.40
N ASN A 173 8.64 -6.85 13.33
CA ASN A 173 8.87 -5.55 12.72
C ASN A 173 9.17 -5.62 11.21
N ALA A 174 8.52 -6.53 10.50
CA ALA A 174 8.59 -6.60 9.04
C ALA A 174 7.27 -6.12 8.42
N VAL A 175 7.37 -5.42 7.29
CA VAL A 175 6.25 -5.14 6.38
C VAL A 175 6.28 -6.21 5.29
N GLU A 176 5.23 -7.01 5.23
CA GLU A 176 5.04 -8.01 4.18
C GLU A 176 4.01 -7.51 3.17
N ILE A 177 4.32 -7.62 1.88
CA ILE A 177 3.41 -7.26 0.79
C ILE A 177 3.17 -8.52 -0.04
N HIS A 178 1.96 -9.04 0.01
CA HIS A 178 1.57 -10.25 -0.70
C HIS A 178 0.62 -9.91 -1.84
N TYR A 179 0.88 -10.48 -3.03
CA TYR A 179 0.07 -10.29 -4.23
C TYR A 179 -0.57 -11.63 -4.61
N GLU A 180 -1.88 -11.62 -4.81
CA GLU A 180 -2.65 -12.74 -5.37
C GLU A 180 -3.42 -12.24 -6.57
N GLY A 181 -3.40 -13.01 -7.66
CA GLY A 181 -4.13 -12.63 -8.88
C GLY A 181 -4.70 -13.86 -9.58
N ILE A 182 -5.93 -13.72 -10.07
CA ILE A 182 -6.62 -14.74 -10.88
C ILE A 182 -7.09 -14.08 -12.16
N SER A 183 -6.74 -14.71 -13.30
CA SER A 183 -7.23 -14.26 -14.62
C SER A 183 -8.04 -15.38 -15.28
N ASP A 184 -9.04 -14.99 -16.06
CA ASP A 184 -9.87 -15.91 -16.84
C ASP A 184 -9.23 -16.32 -18.17
N GLN A 185 -8.14 -15.68 -18.56
CA GLN A 185 -7.34 -16.06 -19.74
C GLN A 185 -5.87 -15.64 -19.55
N ASP A 186 -5.03 -16.05 -20.49
CA ASP A 186 -3.62 -15.65 -20.49
C ASP A 186 -3.48 -14.11 -20.54
N THR A 187 -2.70 -13.57 -19.60
CA THR A 187 -2.43 -12.15 -19.48
C THR A 187 -1.02 -11.91 -18.95
N VAL A 188 -0.60 -10.65 -18.86
CA VAL A 188 0.63 -10.25 -18.19
C VAL A 188 0.29 -9.77 -16.78
N ALA A 189 0.99 -10.32 -15.79
CA ALA A 189 0.96 -9.84 -14.40
C ALA A 189 2.39 -9.80 -13.85
N ASN A 190 2.91 -8.61 -13.62
CA ASN A 190 4.25 -8.36 -13.09
C ASN A 190 4.18 -7.14 -12.18
N MET A 191 3.60 -7.33 -11.01
CA MET A 191 3.30 -6.26 -10.06
C MET A 191 4.48 -5.92 -9.17
N THR A 192 4.49 -4.70 -8.67
CA THR A 192 5.48 -4.24 -7.68
C THR A 192 4.88 -3.15 -6.78
N ASN A 193 5.54 -2.90 -5.65
CA ASN A 193 5.34 -1.71 -4.84
C ASN A 193 6.44 -0.69 -5.14
N HIS A 194 6.08 0.58 -5.30
CA HIS A 194 6.98 1.65 -5.71
C HIS A 194 7.40 2.56 -4.55
N SER A 195 7.51 2.02 -3.34
CA SER A 195 7.99 2.80 -2.19
C SER A 195 9.43 3.22 -2.34
N TYR A 196 9.72 4.42 -1.86
CA TYR A 196 11.08 4.93 -1.68
C TYR A 196 11.36 4.96 -0.19
N PHE A 197 12.39 4.23 0.23
CA PHE A 197 12.83 4.16 1.61
C PHE A 197 13.99 5.10 1.88
N ASN A 198 13.90 5.88 2.96
CA ASN A 198 15.01 6.63 3.52
C ASN A 198 15.17 6.23 5.00
N LEU A 199 16.12 5.35 5.30
CA LEU A 199 16.33 4.82 6.66
C LEU A 199 16.86 5.85 7.66
N ALA A 200 17.25 7.03 7.21
CA ALA A 200 17.56 8.17 8.06
C ALA A 200 16.31 8.99 8.45
N GLY A 201 15.15 8.61 7.94
CA GLY A 201 13.91 9.37 8.04
C GLY A 201 13.79 10.46 6.97
N HIS A 202 12.62 11.10 6.93
CA HIS A 202 12.40 12.30 6.10
C HIS A 202 11.69 13.35 6.94
N ASP A 203 12.10 14.60 6.80
CA ASP A 203 11.54 15.79 7.46
C ASP A 203 10.88 16.68 6.40
#